data_543eeafc9d68dd3b4c7a33a4860527d2
#
_entry.id   543eeafc9d68dd3b4c7a33a4860527d2
#
_cell.length_a   1.000
_cell.length_b   1.000
_cell.length_c   1.000
_cell.angle_alpha   90.00
_cell.angle_beta   90.00
_cell.angle_gamma   90.00
#
_symmetry.space_group_name_H-M   'P 1'
#
loop_
_entity.id
_entity.type
_entity.pdbx_description
1 polymer ?
#
loop_
_entity_poly.entity_id
_entity_poly.type
_entity_poly.pdbx_seq_one_letter_code
_entity_poly.pdbx_strand_id
1 'polypeptide(L)'
;LTDEQEACFNLLNDRAELKGQIGFLNLFHSTQEDVADTCKRFNSDWFADIQNFLMNSVPEKSGCAGMVIFEGQNAEGENCFFIKLRRAVKFSGIDLRTAEDKLKELFGDLYMGGGGHAGAASFRIHPLDEKEFLEKIEKVFDFFNADLLASTNK
;
A
#
# COMPACT_ATOMS: atom_id res chain seq x y z
N LEU A 1 -11.80 2.16 -17.54
CA LEU A 1 -10.45 1.79 -18.00
C LEU A 1 -10.51 1.37 -19.47
N THR A 2 -9.47 1.69 -20.24
CA THR A 2 -9.28 1.13 -21.56
C THR A 2 -8.93 -0.34 -21.46
N ASP A 3 -8.99 -1.08 -22.60
CA ASP A 3 -8.61 -2.49 -22.62
C ASP A 3 -7.15 -2.69 -22.17
N GLU A 4 -6.25 -1.78 -22.56
CA GLU A 4 -4.84 -1.84 -22.17
C GLU A 4 -4.68 -1.59 -20.67
N GLN A 5 -5.42 -0.63 -20.11
CA GLN A 5 -5.41 -0.34 -18.69
C GLN A 5 -5.98 -1.51 -17.88
N GLU A 6 -7.05 -2.12 -18.37
CA GLU A 6 -7.65 -3.30 -17.72
C GLU A 6 -6.68 -4.48 -17.70
N ALA A 7 -5.95 -4.70 -18.79
CA ALA A 7 -4.91 -5.73 -18.84
C ALA A 7 -3.81 -5.48 -17.79
N CYS A 8 -3.36 -4.24 -17.67
CA CYS A 8 -2.38 -3.85 -16.64
C CYS A 8 -2.94 -4.07 -15.23
N PHE A 9 -4.17 -3.63 -14.99
CA PHE A 9 -4.83 -3.84 -13.70
C PHE A 9 -4.86 -5.32 -13.33
N ASN A 10 -5.28 -6.18 -14.24
CA ASN A 10 -5.38 -7.62 -13.99
C ASN A 10 -4.02 -8.24 -13.67
N LEU A 11 -2.98 -7.87 -14.42
CA LEU A 11 -1.62 -8.35 -14.16
C LEU A 11 -1.15 -7.99 -12.76
N LEU A 12 -1.32 -6.74 -12.37
CA LEU A 12 -0.85 -6.26 -11.06
C LEU A 12 -1.72 -6.79 -9.93
N ASN A 13 -3.03 -6.82 -10.12
CA ASN A 13 -3.97 -7.32 -9.11
C ASN A 13 -3.70 -8.80 -8.77
N ASP A 14 -3.33 -9.60 -9.77
CA ASP A 14 -2.99 -11.01 -9.57
C ASP A 14 -1.71 -11.20 -8.74
N ARG A 15 -0.89 -10.17 -8.63
CA ARG A 15 0.36 -10.21 -7.86
C ARG A 15 0.18 -9.79 -6.40
N ALA A 16 -1.01 -9.35 -6.03
CA ALA A 16 -1.28 -9.05 -4.63
C ALA A 16 -1.19 -10.31 -3.78
N GLU A 17 -0.59 -10.16 -2.61
CA GLU A 17 -0.36 -11.24 -1.66
C GLU A 17 -1.19 -11.03 -0.40
N LEU A 18 -1.33 -12.08 0.40
CA LEU A 18 -1.91 -11.97 1.74
C LEU A 18 -0.79 -11.99 2.78
N LYS A 19 -0.78 -10.99 3.64
CA LYS A 19 0.07 -10.91 4.83
C LYS A 19 -0.86 -11.02 6.05
N GLY A 20 -1.27 -12.25 6.37
CA GLY A 20 -2.33 -12.48 7.33
C GLY A 20 -3.66 -11.93 6.82
N GLN A 21 -4.24 -10.99 7.56
CA GLN A 21 -5.50 -10.34 7.20
C GLN A 21 -5.31 -9.06 6.37
N ILE A 22 -4.10 -8.82 5.89
CA ILE A 22 -3.78 -7.63 5.08
C ILE A 22 -3.44 -8.06 3.67
N GLY A 23 -4.20 -7.58 2.68
CA GLY A 23 -3.83 -7.69 1.27
C GLY A 23 -2.66 -6.75 1.00
N PHE A 24 -1.66 -7.20 0.25
CA PHE A 24 -0.44 -6.43 0.01
C PHE A 24 -0.06 -6.44 -1.45
N LEU A 25 0.21 -5.27 -2.00
CA LEU A 25 0.74 -5.12 -3.36
C LEU A 25 1.96 -4.20 -3.35
N ASN A 26 3.08 -4.72 -3.81
CA ASN A 26 4.32 -3.98 -3.95
C ASN A 26 4.44 -3.49 -5.39
N LEU A 27 4.27 -2.17 -5.59
CA LEU A 27 4.36 -1.53 -6.91
C LEU A 27 5.72 -0.88 -7.16
N PHE A 28 6.76 -1.20 -6.40
CA PHE A 28 8.10 -0.70 -6.70
C PHE A 28 8.54 -1.17 -8.08
N HIS A 29 9.21 -0.28 -8.83
CA HIS A 29 9.62 -0.55 -10.20
C HIS A 29 10.50 -1.80 -10.31
N SER A 30 11.41 -1.98 -9.36
CA SER A 30 12.28 -3.16 -9.30
C SER A 30 11.50 -4.49 -9.17
N THR A 31 10.33 -4.43 -8.53
CA THR A 31 9.49 -5.61 -8.31
C THR A 31 8.67 -5.97 -9.55
N GLN A 32 8.35 -4.98 -10.38
CA GLN A 32 7.40 -5.12 -11.49
C GLN A 32 8.04 -4.83 -12.86
N GLU A 33 9.36 -4.98 -13.00
CA GLU A 33 10.07 -4.68 -14.24
C GLU A 33 9.54 -5.46 -15.45
N ASP A 34 9.15 -6.71 -15.23
CA ASP A 34 8.66 -7.60 -16.29
C ASP A 34 7.33 -7.16 -16.92
N VAL A 35 6.56 -6.32 -16.25
CA VAL A 35 5.28 -5.81 -16.77
C VAL A 35 5.31 -4.29 -17.01
N ALA A 36 6.46 -3.66 -16.87
CA ALA A 36 6.59 -2.21 -16.98
C ALA A 36 6.10 -1.68 -18.33
N ASP A 37 6.42 -2.37 -19.42
CA ASP A 37 6.00 -1.97 -20.78
C ASP A 37 4.47 -2.06 -20.93
N THR A 38 3.87 -3.16 -20.47
CA THR A 38 2.42 -3.37 -20.54
C THR A 38 1.69 -2.36 -19.67
N CYS A 39 2.24 -2.08 -18.50
CA CYS A 39 1.57 -1.22 -17.50
C CYS A 39 1.90 0.26 -17.68
N LYS A 40 2.86 0.62 -18.53
CA LYS A 40 3.26 2.03 -18.75
C LYS A 40 3.44 2.78 -17.42
N ARG A 41 4.13 2.14 -16.46
CA ARG A 41 4.22 2.59 -15.07
C ARG A 41 4.77 3.99 -14.89
N PHE A 42 5.61 4.42 -15.83
CA PHE A 42 6.27 5.71 -15.76
C PHE A 42 5.42 6.83 -16.36
N ASN A 43 4.25 6.52 -16.90
CA ASN A 43 3.27 7.50 -17.34
C ASN A 43 2.24 7.68 -16.22
N SER A 44 2.44 8.68 -15.37
CA SER A 44 1.63 8.89 -14.17
C SER A 44 0.14 9.08 -14.47
N ASP A 45 -0.19 9.82 -15.52
CA ASP A 45 -1.60 10.09 -15.88
C ASP A 45 -2.30 8.81 -16.34
N TRP A 46 -1.62 8.03 -17.17
CA TRP A 46 -2.17 6.77 -17.66
C TRP A 46 -2.36 5.75 -16.53
N PHE A 47 -1.43 5.74 -15.58
CA PHE A 47 -1.42 4.74 -14.49
C PHE A 47 -2.30 5.13 -13.30
N ALA A 48 -2.65 6.41 -13.16
CA ALA A 48 -3.38 6.90 -11.98
C ALA A 48 -4.72 6.19 -11.76
N ASP A 49 -5.48 5.97 -12.83
CA ASP A 49 -6.78 5.29 -12.73
C ASP A 49 -6.61 3.83 -12.31
N ILE A 50 -5.58 3.15 -12.86
CA ILE A 50 -5.26 1.77 -12.50
C ILE A 50 -4.93 1.68 -11.01
N GLN A 51 -4.14 2.61 -10.50
CA GLN A 51 -3.78 2.67 -9.09
C GLN A 51 -5.01 2.81 -8.20
N ASN A 52 -5.97 3.65 -8.60
CA ASN A 52 -7.22 3.81 -7.85
C ASN A 52 -8.01 2.51 -7.78
N PHE A 53 -8.11 1.78 -8.90
CA PHE A 53 -8.78 0.48 -8.92
C PHE A 53 -8.05 -0.56 -8.07
N LEU A 54 -6.72 -0.55 -8.06
CA LEU A 54 -5.93 -1.43 -7.21
C LEU A 54 -6.17 -1.15 -5.73
N MET A 55 -6.28 0.14 -5.36
CA MET A 55 -6.58 0.52 -3.98
C MET A 55 -7.95 0.03 -3.51
N ASN A 56 -8.89 -0.16 -4.41
CA ASN A 56 -10.20 -0.73 -4.08
C ASN A 56 -10.17 -2.26 -4.06
N SER A 57 -9.37 -2.88 -4.90
CA SER A 57 -9.32 -4.33 -5.07
C SER A 57 -8.45 -5.04 -4.02
N VAL A 58 -7.30 -4.48 -3.68
CA VAL A 58 -6.32 -5.13 -2.78
C VAL A 58 -6.91 -5.41 -1.39
N PRO A 59 -7.66 -4.49 -0.75
CA PRO A 59 -8.28 -4.80 0.54
C PRO A 59 -9.26 -5.97 0.50
N GLU A 60 -9.94 -6.15 -0.62
CA GLU A 60 -10.94 -7.22 -0.77
C GLU A 60 -10.31 -8.61 -0.84
N LYS A 61 -9.00 -8.71 -1.08
CA LYS A 61 -8.28 -10.00 -1.08
C LYS A 61 -8.38 -10.70 0.27
N SER A 62 -8.34 -9.93 1.37
CA SER A 62 -8.50 -10.46 2.72
C SER A 62 -9.91 -10.23 3.28
N GLY A 63 -10.64 -9.28 2.72
CA GLY A 63 -11.92 -8.82 3.27
C GLY A 63 -11.77 -7.91 4.49
N CYS A 64 -10.55 -7.54 4.87
CA CYS A 64 -10.27 -6.70 6.04
C CYS A 64 -9.62 -5.38 5.64
N ALA A 65 -8.38 -5.42 5.20
CA ALA A 65 -7.65 -4.21 4.81
C ALA A 65 -6.58 -4.55 3.77
N GLY A 66 -6.07 -3.52 3.11
CA GLY A 66 -5.01 -3.67 2.13
C GLY A 66 -3.97 -2.57 2.24
N MET A 67 -2.77 -2.89 1.83
CA MET A 67 -1.64 -1.97 1.73
C MET A 67 -1.06 -2.03 0.33
N VAL A 68 -0.86 -0.86 -0.27
CA VAL A 68 -0.13 -0.72 -1.53
C VAL A 68 1.06 0.20 -1.28
N ILE A 69 2.24 -0.24 -1.67
CA ILE A 69 3.45 0.58 -1.58
C ILE A 69 3.95 0.90 -2.98
N PHE A 70 4.47 2.12 -3.16
CA PHE A 70 5.02 2.55 -4.44
C PHE A 70 5.99 3.72 -4.22
N GLU A 71 6.82 3.96 -5.20
CA GLU A 71 7.74 5.11 -5.22
C GLU A 71 7.17 6.21 -6.10
N GLY A 72 7.43 7.46 -5.74
CA GLY A 72 6.94 8.62 -6.48
C GLY A 72 7.44 9.91 -5.88
N GLN A 73 6.78 11.00 -6.21
CA GLN A 73 7.10 12.33 -5.71
C GLN A 73 5.91 12.91 -4.97
N ASN A 74 6.21 13.66 -3.89
CA ASN A 74 5.19 14.42 -3.16
C ASN A 74 4.86 15.74 -3.89
N ALA A 75 4.00 16.56 -3.29
CA ALA A 75 3.57 17.82 -3.87
C ALA A 75 4.73 18.81 -4.09
N GLU A 76 5.78 18.71 -3.29
CA GLU A 76 6.99 19.54 -3.38
C GLU A 76 8.02 19.01 -4.37
N GLY A 77 7.72 17.89 -5.05
CA GLY A 77 8.64 17.27 -6.01
C GLY A 77 9.72 16.42 -5.38
N GLU A 78 9.64 16.15 -4.08
CA GLU A 78 10.60 15.30 -3.39
C GLU A 78 10.28 13.83 -3.63
N ASN A 79 11.31 13.02 -3.88
CA ASN A 79 11.15 11.57 -3.99
C ASN A 79 10.77 10.99 -2.64
N CYS A 80 9.81 10.09 -2.63
CA CYS A 80 9.41 9.38 -1.41
C CYS A 80 8.83 8.02 -1.71
N PHE A 81 8.78 7.17 -0.70
CA PHE A 81 8.05 5.91 -0.72
C PHE A 81 6.68 6.16 -0.10
N PHE A 82 5.64 5.72 -0.79
CA PHE A 82 4.26 5.86 -0.34
C PHE A 82 3.77 4.53 0.24
N ILE A 83 3.06 4.65 1.36
CA ILE A 83 2.34 3.53 1.97
C ILE A 83 0.88 3.93 2.00
N LYS A 84 0.05 3.30 1.17
CA LYS A 84 -1.39 3.55 1.14
C LYS A 84 -2.13 2.39 1.75
N LEU A 85 -3.03 2.72 2.66
CA LEU A 85 -3.85 1.76 3.40
C LEU A 85 -5.32 2.03 3.16
N ARG A 86 -6.12 0.97 2.99
CA ARG A 86 -7.56 1.09 2.85
C ARG A 86 -8.25 -0.14 3.45
N ARG A 87 -9.39 0.09 4.13
CA ARG A 87 -10.23 -1.00 4.60
C ARG A 87 -11.06 -1.58 3.44
N ALA A 88 -11.38 -2.87 3.53
CA ALA A 88 -12.41 -3.46 2.68
C ALA A 88 -13.75 -2.78 2.97
N VAL A 89 -14.61 -2.69 1.94
CA VAL A 89 -15.83 -1.89 1.98
C VAL A 89 -16.73 -2.24 3.17
N LYS A 90 -16.85 -3.54 3.50
CA LYS A 90 -17.77 -4.01 4.54
C LYS A 90 -17.09 -4.22 5.90
N PHE A 91 -15.81 -3.88 6.02
CA PHE A 91 -15.05 -4.13 7.26
C PHE A 91 -14.80 -2.84 8.01
N SER A 92 -15.06 -2.85 9.32
CA SER A 92 -14.86 -1.68 10.18
C SER A 92 -13.99 -1.99 11.42
N GLY A 93 -13.42 -3.19 11.48
CA GLY A 93 -12.69 -3.69 12.65
C GLY A 93 -11.27 -3.16 12.82
N ILE A 94 -10.87 -2.15 12.05
CA ILE A 94 -9.54 -1.58 12.12
C ILE A 94 -9.61 -0.07 11.90
N ASP A 95 -8.77 0.69 12.61
CA ASP A 95 -8.57 2.12 12.37
C ASP A 95 -7.17 2.29 11.77
N LEU A 96 -7.11 2.61 10.49
CA LEU A 96 -5.84 2.69 9.76
C LEU A 96 -4.94 3.84 10.21
N ARG A 97 -5.50 4.84 10.92
CA ARG A 97 -4.71 5.94 11.46
C ARG A 97 -3.72 5.47 12.53
N THR A 98 -3.99 4.34 13.17
CA THR A 98 -3.11 3.77 14.20
C THR A 98 -1.74 3.38 13.66
N ALA A 99 -1.59 3.23 12.35
CA ALA A 99 -0.31 2.95 11.72
C ALA A 99 0.70 4.08 11.91
N GLU A 100 0.24 5.33 12.10
CA GLU A 100 1.15 6.48 12.15
C GLU A 100 2.21 6.35 13.25
N ASP A 101 1.79 6.03 14.46
CA ASP A 101 2.73 5.89 15.58
C ASP A 101 3.73 4.76 15.32
N LYS A 102 3.25 3.66 14.74
CA LYS A 102 4.13 2.54 14.39
C LYS A 102 5.15 2.93 13.32
N LEU A 103 4.73 3.69 12.32
CA LEU A 103 5.61 4.17 11.27
C LEU A 103 6.66 5.14 11.82
N LYS A 104 6.27 6.04 12.72
CA LYS A 104 7.22 6.93 13.40
C LYS A 104 8.26 6.14 14.19
N GLU A 105 7.83 5.11 14.89
CA GLU A 105 8.73 4.23 15.65
C GLU A 105 9.73 3.53 14.71
N LEU A 106 9.23 2.96 13.60
CA LEU A 106 10.04 2.17 12.69
C LEU A 106 11.00 3.01 11.84
N PHE A 107 10.55 4.17 11.38
CA PHE A 107 11.29 4.97 10.39
C PHE A 107 11.97 6.21 10.98
N GLY A 108 11.56 6.65 12.17
CA GLY A 108 12.20 7.81 12.83
C GLY A 108 12.19 9.04 11.93
N ASP A 109 13.37 9.63 11.72
CA ASP A 109 13.55 10.85 10.91
C ASP A 109 13.21 10.65 9.43
N LEU A 110 13.10 9.40 8.96
CA LEU A 110 12.70 9.11 7.59
C LEU A 110 11.19 9.26 7.39
N TYR A 111 10.40 9.30 8.46
CA TYR A 111 8.97 9.52 8.37
C TYR A 111 8.69 10.96 7.94
N MET A 112 7.96 11.13 6.83
CA MET A 112 7.69 12.44 6.24
C MET A 112 6.30 12.98 6.57
N GLY A 113 5.45 12.15 7.18
CA GLY A 113 4.09 12.55 7.48
C GLY A 113 3.05 11.81 6.65
N GLY A 114 1.82 12.14 6.89
CA GLY A 114 0.68 11.54 6.25
C GLY A 114 -0.56 11.71 7.09
N GLY A 115 -1.59 10.94 6.78
CA GLY A 115 -2.84 10.99 7.51
C GLY A 115 -3.98 10.42 6.69
N GLY A 116 -5.18 10.66 7.17
CA GLY A 116 -6.40 10.18 6.54
C GLY A 116 -7.49 10.00 7.59
N HIS A 117 -8.33 9.01 7.37
CA HIS A 117 -9.38 8.64 8.31
C HIS A 117 -9.29 7.14 8.62
N ALA A 118 -10.19 6.66 9.47
CA ALA A 118 -10.14 5.26 9.92
C ALA A 118 -10.13 4.25 8.77
N GLY A 119 -10.80 4.54 7.67
CA GLY A 119 -10.97 3.64 6.53
C GLY A 119 -9.98 3.80 5.39
N ALA A 120 -9.19 4.87 5.39
CA ALA A 120 -8.19 5.12 4.34
C ALA A 120 -7.14 6.10 4.86
N ALA A 121 -5.87 5.73 4.74
CA ALA A 121 -4.76 6.55 5.17
C ALA A 121 -3.58 6.40 4.21
N SER A 122 -2.78 7.44 4.09
CA SER A 122 -1.60 7.46 3.24
C SER A 122 -0.45 8.10 4.00
N PHE A 123 0.72 7.48 3.91
CA PHE A 123 1.92 7.92 4.62
C PHE A 123 3.09 7.96 3.65
N ARG A 124 4.06 8.83 3.95
CA ARG A 124 5.24 9.04 3.12
C ARG A 124 6.50 8.84 3.95
N ILE A 125 7.46 8.18 3.33
CA ILE A 125 8.76 7.84 3.94
C ILE A 125 9.84 8.34 3.00
N HIS A 126 10.90 8.97 3.53
CA HIS A 126 12.10 9.28 2.74
C HIS A 126 12.67 7.99 2.16
N PRO A 127 13.13 8.00 0.89
CA PRO A 127 13.70 6.81 0.28
C PRO A 127 14.84 6.23 1.10
N LEU A 128 14.87 4.92 1.21
CA LEU A 128 15.92 4.16 1.85
C LEU A 128 16.12 2.87 1.06
N ASP A 129 17.04 2.03 1.48
CA ASP A 129 17.23 0.72 0.86
C ASP A 129 15.91 -0.07 0.85
N GLU A 130 15.53 -0.60 -0.32
CA GLU A 130 14.25 -1.30 -0.49
C GLU A 130 14.11 -2.49 0.43
N LYS A 131 15.19 -3.25 0.61
CA LYS A 131 15.16 -4.43 1.49
C LYS A 131 14.88 -4.01 2.93
N GLU A 132 15.54 -2.97 3.40
CA GLU A 132 15.33 -2.42 4.74
C GLU A 132 13.90 -1.90 4.90
N PHE A 133 13.40 -1.19 3.88
CA PHE A 133 12.02 -0.71 3.87
C PHE A 133 11.04 -1.88 4.00
N LEU A 134 11.21 -2.93 3.21
CA LEU A 134 10.33 -4.10 3.24
C LEU A 134 10.38 -4.85 4.57
N GLU A 135 11.55 -4.92 5.19
CA GLU A 135 11.69 -5.52 6.53
C GLU A 135 10.86 -4.75 7.57
N LYS A 136 10.87 -3.42 7.48
CA LYS A 136 10.06 -2.57 8.37
C LYS A 136 8.56 -2.69 8.05
N ILE A 137 8.20 -2.80 6.79
CA ILE A 137 6.80 -3.01 6.38
C ILE A 137 6.25 -4.33 6.94
N GLU A 138 7.05 -5.40 6.99
CA GLU A 138 6.62 -6.65 7.62
C GLU A 138 6.19 -6.43 9.08
N LYS A 139 6.85 -5.54 9.80
CA LYS A 139 6.48 -5.20 11.18
C LYS A 139 5.15 -4.44 11.27
N VAL A 140 4.79 -3.69 10.24
CA VAL A 140 3.48 -3.04 10.15
C VAL A 140 2.39 -4.10 9.99
N PHE A 141 2.62 -5.12 9.16
CA PHE A 141 1.68 -6.25 9.05
C PHE A 141 1.51 -6.96 10.38
N ASP A 142 2.59 -7.24 11.08
CA ASP A 142 2.54 -7.89 12.39
C ASP A 142 1.72 -7.07 13.38
N PHE A 143 1.90 -5.75 13.38
CA PHE A 143 1.16 -4.83 14.23
C PHE A 143 -0.35 -4.91 13.95
N PHE A 144 -0.77 -4.80 12.69
CA PHE A 144 -2.18 -4.87 12.33
C PHE A 144 -2.78 -6.25 12.58
N ASN A 145 -2.05 -7.32 12.27
CA ASN A 145 -2.54 -8.68 12.46
C ASN A 145 -2.71 -9.00 13.95
N ALA A 146 -1.83 -8.52 14.81
CA ALA A 146 -1.96 -8.67 16.25
C ALA A 146 -3.21 -7.95 16.76
N ASP A 147 -3.46 -6.72 16.28
CA ASP A 147 -4.63 -5.95 16.67
C ASP A 147 -5.94 -6.63 16.22
N LEU A 148 -5.97 -7.13 14.99
CA LEU A 148 -7.13 -7.86 14.45
C LEU A 148 -7.40 -9.15 15.23
N LEU A 149 -6.35 -9.90 15.58
CA LEU A 149 -6.46 -11.10 16.35
C LEU A 149 -7.01 -10.81 17.76
N ALA A 150 -6.52 -9.77 18.42
CA ALA A 150 -7.00 -9.34 19.72
C ALA A 150 -8.49 -8.97 19.67
N SER A 151 -8.93 -8.29 18.58
CA SER A 151 -10.33 -7.91 18.40
C SER A 151 -11.25 -9.12 18.22
N THR A 152 -10.80 -10.16 17.52
CA THR A 152 -11.62 -11.38 17.30
C THR A 152 -11.72 -12.25 18.54
N ASN A 153 -10.79 -12.13 19.47
CA ASN A 153 -10.79 -12.91 20.71
C ASN A 153 -11.59 -12.23 21.85
N LYS A 154 -12.19 -11.11 21.56
CA LYS A 154 -13.11 -10.43 22.49
C LYS A 154 -14.54 -10.83 22.16
#